data_066c4618bfa7bc2dc9b628479a78253c
#
_entry.id   066c4618bfa7bc2dc9b628479a78253c
#
_cell.length_a   1.000
_cell.length_b   1.000
_cell.length_c   1.000
_cell.angle_alpha   90.00
_cell.angle_beta   90.00
_cell.angle_gamma   90.00
#
_symmetry.space_group_name_H-M   'P 1'
#
loop_
_entity.id
_entity.type
_entity.pdbx_description
1 polymer ?
#
loop_
_entity_poly.entity_id
_entity_poly.type
_entity_poly.pdbx_seq_one_letter_code
_entity_poly.pdbx_strand_id
1 'polypeptide(L)'
;MHAERYTLIGLMSGTSGDGLDLAHCHFEYQNGLWNYEILQAETRPFPMELGQALSISHLLSGLDLALLDVNFGRWMGEQVKNFCLEHQVKPMAVASHGHTVFHQPEKGLSLQIGNGWALHQASGERVLADFR
;
A
#
# COMPACT_ATOMS: atom_id res chain seq x y z
N MET A 1 -22.46 25.09 -2.04
CA MET A 1 -21.69 24.07 -1.29
C MET A 1 -20.56 23.56 -2.14
N HIS A 2 -19.38 23.52 -1.58
CA HIS A 2 -18.22 23.02 -2.29
C HIS A 2 -18.12 21.49 -2.16
N ALA A 3 -17.94 20.80 -3.30
CA ALA A 3 -17.59 19.40 -3.28
C ALA A 3 -16.14 19.24 -2.82
N GLU A 4 -15.89 18.30 -1.91
CA GLU A 4 -14.53 17.90 -1.55
C GLU A 4 -14.09 16.79 -2.51
N ARG A 5 -12.89 16.95 -3.07
CA ARG A 5 -12.34 16.02 -4.07
C ARG A 5 -10.96 15.56 -3.66
N TYR A 6 -10.75 14.27 -3.79
CA TYR A 6 -9.48 13.64 -3.43
C TYR A 6 -9.06 12.65 -4.53
N THR A 7 -7.78 12.64 -4.86
CA THR A 7 -7.19 11.63 -5.73
C THR A 7 -6.13 10.89 -4.94
N LEU A 8 -6.29 9.59 -4.84
CA LEU A 8 -5.42 8.74 -4.03
C LEU A 8 -4.99 7.51 -4.82
N ILE A 9 -3.84 6.97 -4.44
CA ILE A 9 -3.44 5.63 -4.86
C ILE A 9 -3.58 4.72 -3.66
N GLY A 10 -4.38 3.67 -3.79
CA GLY A 10 -4.48 2.61 -2.81
C GLY A 10 -3.53 1.47 -3.12
N LEU A 11 -2.85 0.94 -2.10
CA LEU A 11 -1.97 -0.21 -2.20
C LEU A 11 -2.48 -1.34 -1.33
N MET A 12 -2.52 -2.54 -1.91
CA MET A 12 -2.94 -3.75 -1.20
C MET A 12 -2.04 -4.92 -1.57
N SER A 13 -1.44 -5.55 -0.57
CA SER A 13 -0.74 -6.81 -0.71
C SER A 13 -1.65 -7.90 -0.16
N GLY A 14 -2.29 -8.65 -1.04
CA GLY A 14 -3.26 -9.67 -0.67
C GLY A 14 -2.63 -10.98 -0.23
N THR A 15 -3.45 -11.84 0.38
CA THR A 15 -3.05 -13.19 0.82
C THR A 15 -2.79 -14.15 -0.34
N SER A 16 -3.24 -13.81 -1.54
CA SER A 16 -2.95 -14.60 -2.75
C SER A 16 -1.46 -14.69 -3.06
N GLY A 17 -0.65 -13.73 -2.56
CA GLY A 17 0.81 -13.75 -2.75
C GLY A 17 1.27 -13.41 -4.16
N ASP A 18 0.37 -12.98 -5.05
CA ASP A 18 0.67 -12.77 -6.46
C ASP A 18 1.41 -11.46 -6.72
N GLY A 19 1.10 -10.41 -5.95
CA GLY A 19 1.69 -9.12 -6.18
C GLY A 19 1.03 -8.01 -5.37
N LEU A 20 1.44 -6.80 -5.71
CA LEU A 20 0.91 -5.57 -5.15
C LEU A 20 -0.16 -5.02 -6.08
N ASP A 21 -1.36 -4.84 -5.55
CA ASP A 21 -2.43 -4.15 -6.25
C ASP A 21 -2.30 -2.65 -6.03
N LEU A 22 -2.34 -1.88 -7.12
CA LEU A 22 -2.36 -0.43 -7.10
C LEU A 22 -3.63 0.04 -7.78
N ALA A 23 -4.34 0.97 -7.15
CA ALA A 23 -5.53 1.57 -7.72
C ALA A 23 -5.47 3.10 -7.57
N HIS A 24 -5.51 3.80 -8.68
CA HIS A 24 -5.65 5.24 -8.70
C HIS A 24 -7.13 5.58 -8.70
N CYS A 25 -7.59 6.24 -7.63
CA CYS A 25 -8.99 6.50 -7.39
C CYS A 25 -9.26 7.99 -7.23
N HIS A 26 -10.42 8.39 -7.71
CA HIS A 26 -10.99 9.70 -7.46
C HIS A 26 -12.16 9.54 -6.49
N PHE A 27 -12.17 10.37 -5.45
CA PHE A 27 -13.25 10.42 -4.45
C PHE A 27 -13.85 11.81 -4.44
N GLU A 28 -15.16 11.87 -4.35
CA GLU A 28 -15.89 13.12 -4.22
C GLU A 28 -16.92 13.02 -3.11
N TYR A 29 -16.89 14.00 -2.19
CA TYR A 29 -17.88 14.14 -1.14
C TYR A 29 -18.77 15.35 -1.44
N GLN A 30 -20.05 15.11 -1.61
CA GLN A 30 -21.01 16.15 -1.90
C GLN A 30 -22.39 15.78 -1.31
N ASN A 31 -23.05 16.75 -0.68
CA ASN A 31 -24.42 16.56 -0.12
C ASN A 31 -24.52 15.38 0.85
N GLY A 32 -23.49 15.14 1.66
CA GLY A 32 -23.47 14.06 2.63
C GLY A 32 -23.19 12.68 2.04
N LEU A 33 -22.84 12.59 0.77
CA LEU A 33 -22.58 11.33 0.07
C LEU A 33 -21.18 11.29 -0.52
N TRP A 34 -20.57 10.12 -0.43
CA TRP A 34 -19.32 9.80 -1.10
C TRP A 34 -19.58 9.10 -2.43
N ASN A 35 -18.93 9.58 -3.47
CA ASN A 35 -18.84 8.91 -4.75
C ASN A 35 -17.37 8.61 -5.03
N TYR A 36 -17.09 7.56 -5.79
CA TYR A 36 -15.74 7.23 -6.17
C TYR A 36 -15.70 6.66 -7.57
N GLU A 37 -14.52 6.76 -8.18
CA GLU A 37 -14.21 6.18 -9.47
C GLU A 37 -12.80 5.62 -9.44
N ILE A 38 -12.62 4.39 -9.93
CA ILE A 38 -11.30 3.81 -10.13
C ILE A 38 -10.87 4.19 -11.54
N LEU A 39 -9.85 5.04 -11.62
CA LEU A 39 -9.36 5.55 -12.90
C LEU A 39 -8.42 4.58 -13.58
N GLN A 40 -7.53 3.95 -12.79
CA GLN A 40 -6.59 2.93 -13.24
C GLN A 40 -6.30 1.97 -12.11
N ALA A 41 -6.15 0.71 -12.45
CA ALA A 41 -5.76 -0.31 -11.49
C ALA A 41 -4.90 -1.37 -12.18
N GLU A 42 -3.87 -1.84 -11.47
CA GLU A 42 -3.01 -2.90 -11.97
C GLU A 42 -2.38 -3.67 -10.81
N THR A 43 -1.90 -4.87 -11.10
CA THR A 43 -1.15 -5.69 -10.16
C THR A 43 0.30 -5.74 -10.60
N ARG A 44 1.22 -5.40 -9.69
CA ARG A 44 2.66 -5.55 -9.90
C ARG A 44 3.12 -6.85 -9.25
N PRO A 45 3.59 -7.82 -10.03
CA PRO A 45 4.04 -9.08 -9.45
C PRO A 45 5.25 -8.87 -8.53
N PHE A 46 5.29 -9.60 -7.43
CA PHE A 46 6.45 -9.57 -6.54
C PHE A 46 7.65 -10.22 -7.21
N PRO A 47 8.86 -9.66 -7.03
CA PRO A 47 10.07 -10.44 -7.27
C PRO A 47 10.03 -11.73 -6.45
N MET A 48 10.60 -12.81 -6.98
CA MET A 48 10.50 -14.14 -6.36
C MET A 48 10.94 -14.13 -4.89
N GLU A 49 12.09 -13.51 -4.60
CA GLU A 49 12.62 -13.44 -3.23
C GLU A 49 11.71 -12.68 -2.29
N LEU A 50 11.14 -11.57 -2.76
CA LEU A 50 10.22 -10.77 -1.96
C LEU A 50 8.92 -11.53 -1.68
N GLY A 51 8.35 -12.15 -2.70
CA GLY A 51 7.13 -12.96 -2.54
C GLY A 51 7.30 -14.10 -1.56
N GLN A 52 8.44 -14.80 -1.63
CA GLN A 52 8.78 -15.86 -0.69
C GLN A 52 8.92 -15.35 0.74
N ALA A 53 9.64 -14.24 0.93
CA ALA A 53 9.82 -13.64 2.26
C ALA A 53 8.49 -13.20 2.86
N LEU A 54 7.61 -12.56 2.07
CA LEU A 54 6.28 -12.16 2.54
C LEU A 54 5.43 -13.37 2.95
N SER A 55 5.51 -14.47 2.20
CA SER A 55 4.72 -15.68 2.49
C SER A 55 5.07 -16.35 3.81
N ILE A 56 6.33 -16.21 4.26
CA ILE A 56 6.81 -16.78 5.51
C ILE A 56 7.09 -15.72 6.59
N SER A 57 6.59 -14.51 6.40
CA SER A 57 6.91 -13.37 7.27
C SER A 57 6.58 -13.64 8.73
N HIS A 58 5.55 -14.41 9.02
CA HIS A 58 5.14 -14.80 10.36
C HIS A 58 6.13 -15.75 11.08
N LEU A 59 7.08 -16.30 10.35
CA LEU A 59 8.11 -17.23 10.88
C LEU A 59 9.48 -16.57 11.01
N LEU A 60 9.64 -15.34 10.57
CA LEU A 60 10.92 -14.65 10.59
C LEU A 60 11.32 -14.22 12.00
N SER A 61 12.64 -14.11 12.21
CA SER A 61 13.16 -13.44 13.40
C SER A 61 12.70 -11.99 13.46
N GLY A 62 12.75 -11.37 14.63
CA GLY A 62 12.40 -9.95 14.77
C GLY A 62 13.23 -9.06 13.85
N LEU A 63 14.55 -9.32 13.75
CA LEU A 63 15.43 -8.54 12.87
C LEU A 63 15.05 -8.72 11.39
N ASP A 64 14.88 -9.94 10.94
CA ASP A 64 14.55 -10.22 9.54
C ASP A 64 13.18 -9.65 9.16
N LEU A 65 12.22 -9.70 10.07
CA LEU A 65 10.91 -9.10 9.87
C LEU A 65 11.03 -7.57 9.76
N ALA A 66 11.81 -6.93 10.61
CA ALA A 66 12.03 -5.49 10.57
C ALA A 66 12.73 -5.06 9.28
N LEU A 67 13.70 -5.84 8.80
CA LEU A 67 14.36 -5.58 7.52
C LEU A 67 13.39 -5.76 6.34
N LEU A 68 12.56 -6.79 6.38
CA LEU A 68 11.53 -7.01 5.37
C LEU A 68 10.53 -5.85 5.33
N ASP A 69 10.12 -5.35 6.49
CA ASP A 69 9.22 -4.20 6.60
C ASP A 69 9.75 -3.00 5.82
N VAL A 70 11.01 -2.64 6.05
CA VAL A 70 11.67 -1.51 5.37
C VAL A 70 11.85 -1.79 3.87
N ASN A 71 12.36 -2.97 3.53
CA ASN A 71 12.61 -3.34 2.13
C ASN A 71 11.33 -3.41 1.31
N PHE A 72 10.27 -3.94 1.89
CA PHE A 72 8.97 -3.99 1.23
C PHE A 72 8.38 -2.58 1.04
N GLY A 73 8.48 -1.73 2.04
CA GLY A 73 8.07 -0.33 1.92
C GLY A 73 8.79 0.39 0.79
N ARG A 74 10.11 0.21 0.70
CA ARG A 74 10.92 0.80 -0.38
C ARG A 74 10.49 0.28 -1.75
N TRP A 75 10.32 -1.03 -1.89
CA TRP A 75 9.88 -1.64 -3.15
C TRP A 75 8.50 -1.10 -3.57
N MET A 76 7.54 -1.03 -2.64
CA MET A 76 6.23 -0.44 -2.93
C MET A 76 6.35 1.01 -3.39
N GLY A 77 7.21 1.79 -2.76
CA GLY A 77 7.45 3.19 -3.16
C GLY A 77 8.01 3.30 -4.57
N GLU A 78 8.89 2.40 -4.97
CA GLU A 78 9.41 2.34 -6.34
C GLU A 78 8.30 2.00 -7.33
N GLN A 79 7.40 1.07 -6.98
CA GLN A 79 6.25 0.73 -7.82
C GLN A 79 5.29 1.91 -7.98
N VAL A 80 5.01 2.64 -6.91
CA VAL A 80 4.19 3.86 -6.96
C VAL A 80 4.82 4.90 -7.86
N LYS A 81 6.12 5.15 -7.71
CA LYS A 81 6.85 6.10 -8.53
C LYS A 81 6.74 5.75 -10.02
N ASN A 82 6.98 4.50 -10.36
CA ASN A 82 6.89 4.03 -11.75
C ASN A 82 5.46 4.14 -12.29
N PHE A 83 4.47 3.76 -11.50
CA PHE A 83 3.06 3.90 -11.86
C PHE A 83 2.70 5.37 -12.16
N CYS A 84 3.11 6.29 -11.30
CA CYS A 84 2.85 7.71 -11.49
C CYS A 84 3.50 8.27 -12.75
N LEU A 85 4.73 7.83 -13.06
CA LEU A 85 5.44 8.23 -14.27
C LEU A 85 4.79 7.65 -15.53
N GLU A 86 4.45 6.38 -15.52
CA GLU A 86 3.84 5.69 -16.66
C GLU A 86 2.46 6.27 -17.02
N HIS A 87 1.66 6.60 -16.04
CA HIS A 87 0.28 7.07 -16.23
C HIS A 87 0.11 8.58 -16.08
N GLN A 88 1.21 9.30 -15.82
CA GLN A 88 1.19 10.77 -15.62
C GLN A 88 0.22 11.16 -14.51
N VAL A 89 0.29 10.45 -13.39
CA VAL A 89 -0.56 10.63 -12.22
C VAL A 89 0.17 11.40 -11.14
N LYS A 90 -0.52 12.34 -10.50
CA LYS A 90 -0.05 13.05 -9.32
C LYS A 90 -1.10 12.92 -8.22
N PRO A 91 -1.03 11.89 -7.39
CA PRO A 91 -2.00 11.70 -6.31
C PRO A 91 -1.79 12.71 -5.19
N MET A 92 -2.82 12.98 -4.42
CA MET A 92 -2.71 13.78 -3.19
C MET A 92 -2.00 13.00 -2.08
N ALA A 93 -2.19 11.68 -2.06
CA ALA A 93 -1.55 10.77 -1.11
C ALA A 93 -1.63 9.33 -1.62
N VAL A 94 -0.85 8.46 -0.97
CA VAL A 94 -0.88 7.01 -1.15
C VAL A 94 -1.39 6.41 0.16
N ALA A 95 -2.43 5.60 0.08
CA ALA A 95 -2.95 4.85 1.21
C ALA A 95 -2.47 3.41 1.11
N SER A 96 -1.63 2.98 2.05
CA SER A 96 -1.02 1.65 2.03
C SER A 96 -1.57 0.79 3.16
N HIS A 97 -2.22 -0.31 2.80
CA HIS A 97 -2.64 -1.32 3.75
C HIS A 97 -1.45 -2.14 4.27
N GLY A 98 -0.42 -2.32 3.44
CA GLY A 98 0.70 -3.19 3.73
C GLY A 98 0.35 -4.67 3.55
N HIS A 99 1.24 -5.53 4.06
CA HIS A 99 1.08 -6.98 4.05
C HIS A 99 0.80 -7.49 5.46
N THR A 100 -0.29 -8.21 5.64
CA THR A 100 -0.67 -8.73 6.95
C THR A 100 0.23 -9.91 7.34
N VAL A 101 0.97 -9.74 8.43
CA VAL A 101 1.80 -10.81 9.02
C VAL A 101 0.98 -11.58 10.05
N PHE A 102 0.33 -10.86 10.96
CA PHE A 102 -0.54 -11.44 11.98
C PHE A 102 -1.88 -10.72 12.01
N HIS A 103 -2.94 -11.48 12.15
CA HIS A 103 -4.26 -10.95 12.43
C HIS A 103 -4.93 -11.85 13.48
N GLN A 104 -4.80 -11.45 14.74
CA GLN A 104 -5.30 -12.18 15.90
C GLN A 104 -6.09 -11.24 16.81
N PRO A 105 -7.31 -10.82 16.37
CA PRO A 105 -8.09 -9.84 17.12
C PRO A 105 -8.46 -10.33 18.53
N GLU A 106 -8.59 -11.63 18.75
CA GLU A 106 -8.83 -12.21 20.06
C GLU A 106 -7.69 -11.95 21.04
N LYS A 107 -6.49 -11.66 20.53
CA LYS A 107 -5.31 -11.26 21.32
C LYS A 107 -5.04 -9.75 21.24
N GLY A 108 -5.91 -9.00 20.59
CA GLY A 108 -5.73 -7.57 20.37
C GLY A 108 -4.59 -7.24 19.40
N LEU A 109 -4.25 -8.15 18.48
CA LEU A 109 -3.09 -8.01 17.62
C LEU A 109 -3.49 -8.01 16.15
N SER A 110 -3.03 -7.00 15.42
CA SER A 110 -2.96 -7.00 13.96
C SER A 110 -1.66 -6.32 13.56
N LEU A 111 -0.83 -7.02 12.78
CA LEU A 111 0.44 -6.50 12.32
C LEU A 111 0.52 -6.56 10.80
N GLN A 112 0.64 -5.40 10.19
CA GLN A 112 0.94 -5.23 8.79
C GLN A 112 2.36 -4.68 8.65
N ILE A 113 3.07 -5.12 7.61
CA ILE A 113 4.40 -4.59 7.26
C ILE A 113 4.36 -3.88 5.92
N GLY A 114 5.37 -3.10 5.66
CA GLY A 114 5.48 -2.17 4.55
C GLY A 114 5.67 -0.77 5.09
N ASN A 115 6.90 -0.46 5.52
CA ASN A 115 7.25 0.75 6.25
C ASN A 115 6.84 2.01 5.49
N GLY A 116 5.98 2.83 6.10
CA GLY A 116 5.43 4.03 5.47
C GLY A 116 6.49 5.10 5.17
N TRP A 117 7.51 5.22 5.98
CA TRP A 117 8.61 6.16 5.74
C TRP A 117 9.46 5.75 4.55
N ALA A 118 9.78 4.46 4.43
CA ALA A 118 10.52 3.93 3.29
C ALA A 118 9.71 4.09 2.00
N LEU A 119 8.40 3.85 2.05
CA LEU A 119 7.49 4.08 0.93
C LEU A 119 7.47 5.56 0.54
N HIS A 120 7.34 6.45 1.50
CA HIS A 120 7.38 7.89 1.27
C HIS A 120 8.68 8.32 0.59
N GLN A 121 9.82 7.89 1.11
CA GLN A 121 11.12 8.26 0.57
C GLN A 121 11.31 7.76 -0.87
N ALA A 122 10.89 6.52 -1.15
CA ALA A 122 11.05 5.94 -2.48
C ALA A 122 10.06 6.49 -3.50
N SER A 123 8.84 6.79 -3.09
CA SER A 123 7.79 7.29 -4.00
C SER A 123 7.83 8.81 -4.18
N GLY A 124 8.27 9.56 -3.17
CA GLY A 124 8.15 11.01 -3.12
C GLY A 124 6.73 11.50 -2.81
N GLU A 125 5.81 10.60 -2.43
CA GLU A 125 4.42 10.91 -2.16
C GLU A 125 4.12 10.91 -0.66
N ARG A 126 3.06 11.63 -0.25
CA ARG A 126 2.51 11.51 1.10
C ARG A 126 1.94 10.12 1.29
N VAL A 127 2.13 9.55 2.47
CA VAL A 127 1.68 8.18 2.77
C VAL A 127 0.77 8.17 3.98
N LEU A 128 -0.36 7.49 3.82
CA LEU A 128 -1.26 7.11 4.90
C LEU A 128 -1.08 5.61 5.13
N ALA A 129 -0.78 5.22 6.35
CA ALA A 129 -0.55 3.82 6.71
C ALA A 129 -1.07 3.57 8.12
N ASP A 130 -1.09 2.30 8.52
CA ASP A 130 -1.49 1.86 9.86
C ASP A 130 -2.92 2.28 10.23
N PHE A 131 -3.83 2.12 9.29
CA PHE A 131 -5.25 2.48 9.48
C PHE A 131 -6.18 1.28 9.67
N ARG A 132 -5.63 0.08 9.81
CA ARG A 132 -6.41 -1.14 10.02
C ARG A 132 -6.73 -1.42 11.48
#